data_530e032e63490ee73a9e1173f2708cd5
#
_entry.id   530e032e63490ee73a9e1173f2708cd5
#
_cell.length_a   1.000
_cell.length_b   1.000
_cell.length_c   1.000
_cell.angle_alpha   90.00
_cell.angle_beta   90.00
_cell.angle_gamma   90.00
#
_symmetry.space_group_name_H-M   'P 1'
#
loop_
_entity.id
_entity.type
_entity.pdbx_description
1 polymer ?
#
loop_
_entity_poly.entity_id
_entity_poly.type
_entity_poly.pdbx_seq_one_letter_code
_entity_poly.pdbx_strand_id
1 'polypeptide(L)'
;MAKQDLLLTRNIGIMAHIDAGKTTTSERILFYTGLTHKIGETHDGTATMDWMAQEQERGITITSAATTTFWNYDGKKYKINLIDTPGHVDFTAEVERSLRVLDGAVATYCAVGGVEPQSETVWRQADKYNVPRIGYVNKMDRSGADFYEVVRQMKDVLGANPCPIVIPIGAEETFKGVVDLIKMKAILWHDETMGADYSEEEIPANLVDEANEWREKMLEKVAEYDDELMEKFFDDPSTITTEEVMRALRAATLKMDIVPMMCGSSFKNKGVQTLLDYVCAFLPSPLDTPAIIGTDPATGEETSRRPAEDEKTSALAFKIATDPYVGRLTFFRVYSGKVEAGSYIYNTRSGKKERVSRLFQMHSNKQNPVEVIAAGDIGAGVGFKD
;
A
#
# COMPACT_ATOMS: atom_id res chain seq x y z
N MET A 1 25.07 2.59 9.75
CA MET A 1 23.92 2.49 8.85
C MET A 1 23.45 3.89 8.51
N ALA A 2 23.05 4.13 7.29
CA ALA A 2 22.45 5.43 6.95
C ALA A 2 21.17 5.61 7.79
N LYS A 3 20.97 6.82 8.31
CA LYS A 3 19.75 7.18 9.04
C LYS A 3 18.55 6.89 8.15
N GLN A 4 17.58 6.15 8.63
CA GLN A 4 16.37 5.86 7.86
C GLN A 4 15.68 7.17 7.52
N ASP A 5 15.41 7.42 6.26
CA ASP A 5 14.65 8.58 5.85
C ASP A 5 13.15 8.25 5.98
N LEU A 6 12.55 8.71 7.06
CA LEU A 6 11.14 8.47 7.37
C LEU A 6 10.20 9.02 6.30
N LEU A 7 10.58 10.11 5.62
CA LEU A 7 9.78 10.67 4.53
C LEU A 7 9.67 9.72 3.34
N LEU A 8 10.70 8.90 3.13
CA LEU A 8 10.80 7.94 2.04
C LEU A 8 10.36 6.51 2.44
N THR A 9 9.76 6.36 3.63
CA THR A 9 9.22 5.08 4.09
C THR A 9 7.71 5.02 3.84
N ARG A 10 7.23 3.85 3.38
CA ARG A 10 5.81 3.54 3.19
C ARG A 10 5.48 2.22 3.86
N ASN A 11 4.63 2.26 4.88
CA ASN A 11 4.09 1.07 5.54
C ASN A 11 2.69 0.84 4.98
N ILE A 12 2.56 -0.04 4.00
CA ILE A 12 1.32 -0.21 3.24
C ILE A 12 0.79 -1.63 3.30
N GLY A 13 -0.53 -1.74 3.22
CA GLY A 13 -1.23 -3.01 3.04
C GLY A 13 -1.93 -3.07 1.69
N ILE A 14 -2.08 -4.27 1.16
CA ILE A 14 -3.01 -4.52 0.07
C ILE A 14 -4.26 -5.16 0.66
N MET A 15 -5.37 -4.47 0.52
CA MET A 15 -6.70 -4.92 0.96
C MET A 15 -7.58 -5.21 -0.26
N ALA A 16 -8.30 -6.31 -0.23
CA ALA A 16 -9.13 -6.73 -1.35
C ALA A 16 -10.15 -7.77 -0.89
N HIS A 17 -11.25 -7.94 -1.64
CA HIS A 17 -12.09 -9.13 -1.53
C HIS A 17 -11.38 -10.35 -2.15
N ILE A 18 -11.94 -11.53 -1.92
CA ILE A 18 -11.44 -12.78 -2.50
C ILE A 18 -11.44 -12.66 -4.03
N ASP A 19 -10.40 -13.16 -4.66
CA ASP A 19 -10.23 -13.16 -6.13
C ASP A 19 -10.14 -11.79 -6.80
N ALA A 20 -9.98 -10.68 -6.08
CA ALA A 20 -9.67 -9.38 -6.71
C ALA A 20 -8.25 -9.32 -7.31
N GLY A 21 -7.41 -10.31 -7.02
CA GLY A 21 -6.03 -10.38 -7.51
C GLY A 21 -5.01 -9.74 -6.55
N LYS A 22 -5.30 -9.74 -5.25
CA LYS A 22 -4.42 -9.23 -4.21
C LYS A 22 -3.03 -9.84 -4.27
N THR A 23 -2.92 -11.17 -4.13
CA THR A 23 -1.63 -11.88 -4.13
C THR A 23 -0.90 -11.70 -5.46
N THR A 24 -1.62 -11.75 -6.60
CA THR A 24 -1.01 -11.48 -7.91
C THR A 24 -0.41 -10.07 -7.96
N THR A 25 -1.09 -9.06 -7.42
CA THR A 25 -0.57 -7.68 -7.36
C THR A 25 0.66 -7.60 -6.45
N SER A 26 0.63 -8.24 -5.27
CA SER A 26 1.79 -8.31 -4.35
C SER A 26 3.00 -8.95 -5.03
N GLU A 27 2.81 -10.09 -5.73
CA GLU A 27 3.89 -10.78 -6.44
C GLU A 27 4.50 -9.92 -7.56
N ARG A 28 3.69 -9.15 -8.29
CA ARG A 28 4.19 -8.19 -9.31
C ARG A 28 4.98 -7.06 -8.68
N ILE A 29 4.54 -6.54 -7.52
CA ILE A 29 5.31 -5.55 -6.75
C ILE A 29 6.67 -6.11 -6.37
N LEU A 30 6.75 -7.34 -5.85
CA LEU A 30 8.01 -7.97 -5.48
C LEU A 30 8.93 -8.19 -6.70
N PHE A 31 8.36 -8.56 -7.83
CA PHE A 31 9.11 -8.76 -9.07
C PHE A 31 9.70 -7.44 -9.59
N TYR A 32 8.88 -6.39 -9.75
CA TYR A 32 9.35 -5.11 -10.30
C TYR A 32 10.30 -4.36 -9.36
N THR A 33 10.22 -4.61 -8.07
CA THR A 33 11.18 -4.08 -7.09
C THR A 33 12.48 -4.89 -7.01
N GLY A 34 12.61 -5.95 -7.81
CA GLY A 34 13.80 -6.77 -7.90
C GLY A 34 14.03 -7.72 -6.72
N LEU A 35 13.02 -7.89 -5.85
CA LEU A 35 13.13 -8.79 -4.71
C LEU A 35 13.03 -10.26 -5.13
N THR A 36 12.24 -10.56 -6.14
CA THR A 36 12.11 -11.89 -6.76
C THR A 36 12.59 -11.85 -8.20
N HIS A 37 13.24 -12.93 -8.64
CA HIS A 37 13.73 -13.07 -10.03
C HIS A 37 12.72 -13.76 -10.95
N LYS A 38 11.65 -14.31 -10.37
CA LYS A 38 10.57 -14.98 -11.09
C LYS A 38 9.25 -14.43 -10.58
N ILE A 39 8.30 -14.32 -11.47
CA ILE A 39 6.93 -13.97 -11.13
C ILE A 39 6.29 -15.19 -10.48
N GLY A 40 5.84 -15.05 -9.23
CA GLY A 40 5.04 -16.06 -8.54
C GLY A 40 3.60 -16.04 -9.04
N GLU A 41 3.02 -17.22 -9.24
CA GLU A 41 1.60 -17.38 -9.62
C GLU A 41 0.85 -18.16 -8.53
N THR A 42 -0.31 -17.65 -8.13
CA THR A 42 -1.15 -18.28 -7.11
C THR A 42 -1.66 -19.66 -7.55
N HIS A 43 -2.04 -19.79 -8.82
CA HIS A 43 -2.57 -21.04 -9.39
C HIS A 43 -1.53 -22.16 -9.47
N ASP A 44 -0.25 -21.80 -9.58
CA ASP A 44 0.86 -22.75 -9.66
C ASP A 44 1.49 -23.03 -8.28
N GLY A 45 0.97 -22.42 -7.19
CA GLY A 45 1.52 -22.55 -5.85
C GLY A 45 2.94 -21.99 -5.70
N THR A 46 3.35 -21.08 -6.58
CA THR A 46 4.70 -20.49 -6.61
C THR A 46 4.77 -19.09 -6.00
N ALA A 47 3.65 -18.58 -5.49
CA ALA A 47 3.56 -17.25 -4.89
C ALA A 47 4.45 -17.14 -3.63
N THR A 48 5.27 -16.10 -3.57
CA THR A 48 6.23 -15.86 -2.49
C THR A 48 5.53 -15.41 -1.20
N MET A 49 4.43 -14.67 -1.33
CA MET A 49 3.68 -14.15 -0.19
C MET A 49 2.79 -15.21 0.46
N ASP A 50 2.25 -16.15 -0.29
CA ASP A 50 1.48 -17.30 0.19
C ASP A 50 2.42 -18.50 0.39
N TRP A 51 3.19 -18.47 1.49
CA TRP A 51 4.27 -19.45 1.74
C TRP A 51 3.82 -20.69 2.52
N MET A 52 2.64 -20.68 3.14
CA MET A 52 2.10 -21.84 3.84
C MET A 52 1.52 -22.86 2.84
N ALA A 53 1.74 -24.15 3.07
CA ALA A 53 1.18 -25.20 2.23
C ALA A 53 -0.34 -25.07 2.06
N GLN A 54 -1.06 -24.68 3.11
CA GLN A 54 -2.51 -24.49 3.09
C GLN A 54 -2.94 -23.25 2.27
N GLU A 55 -2.13 -22.20 2.23
CA GLU A 55 -2.35 -21.02 1.38
C GLU A 55 -2.18 -21.38 -0.09
N GLN A 56 -1.09 -22.10 -0.40
CA GLN A 56 -0.79 -22.56 -1.76
C GLN A 56 -1.82 -23.55 -2.28
N GLU A 57 -2.29 -24.49 -1.43
CA GLU A 57 -3.27 -25.51 -1.79
C GLU A 57 -4.65 -24.89 -2.07
N ARG A 58 -5.03 -23.86 -1.32
CA ARG A 58 -6.33 -23.18 -1.42
C ARG A 58 -6.33 -21.94 -2.31
N GLY A 59 -5.16 -21.42 -2.67
CA GLY A 59 -5.01 -20.18 -3.43
C GLY A 59 -5.51 -18.93 -2.69
N ILE A 60 -5.50 -18.95 -1.34
CA ILE A 60 -5.95 -17.83 -0.50
C ILE A 60 -4.90 -17.50 0.55
N THR A 61 -4.73 -16.21 0.84
CA THR A 61 -3.88 -15.75 1.95
C THR A 61 -4.61 -15.98 3.26
N ILE A 62 -4.01 -16.75 4.17
CA ILE A 62 -4.52 -17.07 5.51
C ILE A 62 -3.86 -16.16 6.55
N THR A 63 -2.56 -15.97 6.43
CA THR A 63 -1.78 -15.17 7.38
C THR A 63 -1.13 -13.97 6.68
N SER A 64 -1.13 -12.82 7.35
CA SER A 64 -0.46 -11.63 6.83
C SER A 64 1.04 -11.91 6.66
N ALA A 65 1.58 -11.70 5.47
CA ALA A 65 3.01 -11.71 5.22
C ALA A 65 3.54 -10.26 5.18
N ALA A 66 4.67 -10.02 5.84
CA ALA A 66 5.33 -8.71 5.81
C ALA A 66 6.63 -8.82 5.01
N THR A 67 6.79 -7.93 4.04
CA THR A 67 7.96 -7.92 3.17
C THR A 67 8.45 -6.51 2.97
N THR A 68 9.76 -6.32 3.12
CA THR A 68 10.41 -5.03 2.85
C THR A 68 11.00 -5.04 1.45
N THR A 69 10.71 -4.00 0.69
CA THR A 69 11.25 -3.80 -0.65
C THR A 69 11.56 -2.33 -0.89
N PHE A 70 12.12 -2.01 -2.07
CA PHE A 70 12.52 -0.66 -2.42
C PHE A 70 12.05 -0.31 -3.82
N TRP A 71 11.61 0.94 -4.00
CA TRP A 71 11.22 1.48 -5.29
C TRP A 71 11.88 2.83 -5.54
N ASN A 72 12.34 3.04 -6.77
CA ASN A 72 12.90 4.32 -7.17
C ASN A 72 11.80 5.15 -7.84
N TYR A 73 11.47 6.28 -7.25
CA TYR A 73 10.51 7.23 -7.77
C TYR A 73 11.04 8.65 -7.64
N ASP A 74 10.95 9.44 -8.70
CA ASP A 74 11.42 10.83 -8.75
C ASP A 74 12.87 11.01 -8.23
N GLY A 75 13.77 10.14 -8.70
CA GLY A 75 15.19 10.15 -8.31
C GLY A 75 15.46 9.76 -6.85
N LYS A 76 14.45 9.37 -6.08
CA LYS A 76 14.56 8.98 -4.66
C LYS A 76 14.27 7.50 -4.48
N LYS A 77 14.98 6.86 -3.55
CA LYS A 77 14.76 5.45 -3.21
C LYS A 77 13.83 5.34 -2.02
N TYR A 78 12.60 4.91 -2.28
CA TYR A 78 11.60 4.65 -1.24
C TYR A 78 11.77 3.25 -0.66
N LYS A 79 11.61 3.13 0.66
CA LYS A 79 11.47 1.87 1.38
C LYS A 79 9.99 1.57 1.53
N ILE A 80 9.57 0.40 1.07
CA ILE A 80 8.18 -0.04 1.16
C ILE A 80 8.12 -1.30 2.02
N ASN A 81 7.44 -1.21 3.16
CA ASN A 81 7.06 -2.35 3.96
C ASN A 81 5.65 -2.74 3.52
N LEU A 82 5.57 -3.83 2.77
CA LEU A 82 4.32 -4.36 2.22
C LEU A 82 3.78 -5.43 3.16
N ILE A 83 2.55 -5.25 3.62
CA ILE A 83 1.80 -6.26 4.39
C ILE A 83 0.67 -6.77 3.52
N ASP A 84 0.74 -8.04 3.16
CA ASP A 84 -0.34 -8.73 2.46
C ASP A 84 -1.36 -9.22 3.48
N THR A 85 -2.57 -8.67 3.45
CA THR A 85 -3.63 -8.99 4.42
C THR A 85 -4.57 -10.06 3.86
N PRO A 86 -5.09 -10.98 4.68
CA PRO A 86 -6.12 -11.91 4.24
C PRO A 86 -7.33 -11.19 3.66
N GLY A 87 -7.90 -11.72 2.58
CA GLY A 87 -9.12 -11.18 1.95
C GLY A 87 -10.43 -11.84 2.42
N HIS A 88 -10.33 -12.89 3.25
CA HIS A 88 -11.49 -13.68 3.66
C HIS A 88 -12.11 -13.17 4.97
N VAL A 89 -13.44 -13.15 5.06
CA VAL A 89 -14.18 -12.67 6.24
C VAL A 89 -13.85 -13.45 7.53
N ASP A 90 -13.46 -14.70 7.43
CA ASP A 90 -13.06 -15.52 8.58
C ASP A 90 -11.78 -15.04 9.26
N PHE A 91 -10.98 -14.22 8.56
CA PHE A 91 -9.73 -13.68 9.05
C PHE A 91 -9.80 -12.21 9.48
N THR A 92 -10.98 -11.72 9.84
CA THR A 92 -11.23 -10.33 10.24
C THR A 92 -10.23 -9.83 11.29
N ALA A 93 -9.89 -10.65 12.29
CA ALA A 93 -8.94 -10.28 13.33
C ALA A 93 -7.51 -10.06 12.79
N GLU A 94 -7.08 -10.82 11.79
CA GLU A 94 -5.77 -10.65 11.14
C GLU A 94 -5.74 -9.37 10.29
N VAL A 95 -6.84 -9.08 9.61
CA VAL A 95 -6.99 -7.83 8.83
C VAL A 95 -6.93 -6.63 9.77
N GLU A 96 -7.67 -6.63 10.88
CA GLU A 96 -7.65 -5.53 11.87
C GLU A 96 -6.27 -5.30 12.49
N ARG A 97 -5.56 -6.39 12.84
CA ARG A 97 -4.20 -6.28 13.38
C ARG A 97 -3.24 -5.65 12.37
N SER A 98 -3.36 -6.03 11.11
CA SER A 98 -2.54 -5.47 10.04
C SER A 98 -2.88 -3.99 9.80
N LEU A 99 -4.15 -3.63 9.67
CA LEU A 99 -4.59 -2.26 9.47
C LEU A 99 -4.11 -1.30 10.58
N ARG A 100 -4.01 -1.79 11.81
CA ARG A 100 -3.54 -0.98 12.94
C ARG A 100 -2.09 -0.53 12.82
N VAL A 101 -1.27 -1.26 12.08
CA VAL A 101 0.17 -0.97 11.93
C VAL A 101 0.52 -0.36 10.57
N LEU A 102 -0.47 -0.18 9.69
CA LEU A 102 -0.30 0.45 8.38
C LEU A 102 -0.45 1.97 8.46
N ASP A 103 0.28 2.67 7.59
CA ASP A 103 0.09 4.11 7.37
C ASP A 103 -0.85 4.37 6.21
N GLY A 104 -0.87 3.48 5.21
CA GLY A 104 -1.73 3.57 4.05
C GLY A 104 -2.07 2.22 3.46
N ALA A 105 -2.98 2.17 2.51
CA ALA A 105 -3.39 0.93 1.86
C ALA A 105 -3.69 1.10 0.37
N VAL A 106 -3.54 0.00 -0.37
CA VAL A 106 -4.05 -0.16 -1.73
C VAL A 106 -5.31 -1.01 -1.65
N ALA A 107 -6.46 -0.41 -1.97
CA ALA A 107 -7.74 -1.11 -2.06
C ALA A 107 -7.92 -1.65 -3.48
N THR A 108 -7.81 -2.96 -3.64
CA THR A 108 -7.88 -3.61 -4.95
C THR A 108 -9.29 -4.15 -5.20
N TYR A 109 -9.86 -3.80 -6.35
CA TYR A 109 -11.17 -4.22 -6.81
C TYR A 109 -11.04 -5.03 -8.10
N CYS A 110 -11.97 -5.96 -8.32
CA CYS A 110 -12.09 -6.64 -9.59
C CYS A 110 -12.88 -5.77 -10.58
N ALA A 111 -12.37 -5.54 -11.79
CA ALA A 111 -13.05 -4.73 -12.80
C ALA A 111 -14.40 -5.33 -13.26
N VAL A 112 -14.61 -6.62 -13.03
CA VAL A 112 -15.87 -7.31 -13.37
C VAL A 112 -16.82 -7.40 -12.16
N GLY A 113 -16.28 -7.82 -10.99
CA GLY A 113 -17.09 -7.97 -9.77
C GLY A 113 -17.40 -6.66 -9.06
N GLY A 114 -16.56 -5.66 -9.25
CA GLY A 114 -16.74 -4.34 -8.63
C GLY A 114 -16.60 -4.37 -7.10
N VAL A 115 -17.50 -3.65 -6.43
CA VAL A 115 -17.57 -3.59 -4.96
C VAL A 115 -18.45 -4.72 -4.45
N GLU A 116 -17.82 -5.69 -3.81
CA GLU A 116 -18.48 -6.85 -3.19
C GLU A 116 -18.71 -6.62 -1.69
N PRO A 117 -19.60 -7.40 -1.02
CA PRO A 117 -19.84 -7.25 0.43
C PRO A 117 -18.60 -7.36 1.29
N GLN A 118 -17.63 -8.17 0.87
CA GLN A 118 -16.31 -8.27 1.55
C GLN A 118 -15.49 -7.00 1.38
N SER A 119 -15.56 -6.34 0.22
CA SER A 119 -14.91 -5.05 -0.03
C SER A 119 -15.43 -3.99 0.95
N GLU A 120 -16.75 -3.96 1.18
CA GLU A 120 -17.37 -3.05 2.15
C GLU A 120 -16.88 -3.29 3.57
N THR A 121 -16.80 -4.56 4.01
CA THR A 121 -16.30 -4.90 5.34
C THR A 121 -14.88 -4.40 5.56
N VAL A 122 -13.97 -4.70 4.64
CA VAL A 122 -12.57 -4.28 4.75
C VAL A 122 -12.43 -2.75 4.63
N TRP A 123 -13.26 -2.11 3.82
CA TRP A 123 -13.33 -0.66 3.69
C TRP A 123 -13.67 0.03 5.01
N ARG A 124 -14.74 -0.43 5.69
CA ARG A 124 -15.15 0.10 7.00
C ARG A 124 -14.11 -0.15 8.09
N GLN A 125 -13.39 -1.26 8.04
CA GLN A 125 -12.27 -1.51 8.95
C GLN A 125 -11.13 -0.50 8.72
N ALA A 126 -10.81 -0.18 7.48
CA ALA A 126 -9.81 0.83 7.16
C ALA A 126 -10.25 2.25 7.62
N ASP A 127 -11.54 2.58 7.52
CA ASP A 127 -12.10 3.81 8.08
C ASP A 127 -11.92 3.89 9.61
N LYS A 128 -12.19 2.79 10.31
CA LYS A 128 -12.01 2.69 11.77
C LYS A 128 -10.59 3.05 12.23
N TYR A 129 -9.59 2.72 11.43
CA TYR A 129 -8.18 2.99 11.74
C TYR A 129 -7.61 4.23 11.02
N ASN A 130 -8.46 5.01 10.35
CA ASN A 130 -8.08 6.22 9.60
C ASN A 130 -6.91 5.96 8.63
N VAL A 131 -7.02 4.89 7.83
CA VAL A 131 -5.99 4.50 6.86
C VAL A 131 -6.28 5.13 5.50
N PRO A 132 -5.48 6.11 5.02
CA PRO A 132 -5.58 6.65 3.67
C PRO A 132 -5.36 5.58 2.60
N ARG A 133 -6.06 5.69 1.49
CA ARG A 133 -6.12 4.64 0.46
C ARG A 133 -5.97 5.15 -0.96
N ILE A 134 -5.40 4.28 -1.80
CA ILE A 134 -5.49 4.35 -3.26
C ILE A 134 -6.37 3.19 -3.70
N GLY A 135 -7.30 3.42 -4.61
CA GLY A 135 -8.10 2.39 -5.25
C GLY A 135 -7.41 1.87 -6.52
N TYR A 136 -7.33 0.56 -6.66
CA TYR A 136 -6.76 -0.09 -7.83
C TYR A 136 -7.75 -1.08 -8.43
N VAL A 137 -8.30 -0.75 -9.60
CA VAL A 137 -9.22 -1.61 -10.34
C VAL A 137 -8.40 -2.57 -11.20
N ASN A 138 -8.31 -3.80 -10.75
CA ASN A 138 -7.52 -4.87 -11.34
C ASN A 138 -8.37 -5.73 -12.30
N LYS A 139 -7.71 -6.56 -13.11
CA LYS A 139 -8.33 -7.47 -14.05
C LYS A 139 -9.06 -6.76 -15.20
N MET A 140 -8.52 -5.65 -15.66
CA MET A 140 -9.05 -4.93 -16.83
C MET A 140 -9.03 -5.74 -18.12
N ASP A 141 -8.28 -6.85 -18.15
CA ASP A 141 -8.18 -7.81 -19.25
C ASP A 141 -9.33 -8.83 -19.31
N ARG A 142 -10.19 -8.87 -18.28
CA ARG A 142 -11.29 -9.83 -18.20
C ARG A 142 -12.52 -9.37 -18.96
N SER A 143 -13.27 -10.33 -19.55
CA SER A 143 -14.55 -10.04 -20.18
C SER A 143 -15.54 -9.48 -19.17
N GLY A 144 -16.21 -8.38 -19.51
CA GLY A 144 -17.09 -7.62 -18.64
C GLY A 144 -16.37 -6.60 -17.74
N ALA A 145 -15.07 -6.34 -17.95
CA ALA A 145 -14.33 -5.35 -17.19
C ALA A 145 -14.83 -3.93 -17.45
N ASP A 146 -15.21 -3.21 -16.40
CA ASP A 146 -15.67 -1.83 -16.46
C ASP A 146 -15.09 -1.01 -15.29
N PHE A 147 -14.11 -0.18 -15.59
CA PHE A 147 -13.48 0.71 -14.63
C PHE A 147 -14.45 1.74 -14.05
N TYR A 148 -15.25 2.34 -14.89
CA TYR A 148 -16.15 3.44 -14.51
C TYR A 148 -17.31 2.96 -13.65
N GLU A 149 -17.79 1.74 -13.89
CA GLU A 149 -18.80 1.11 -13.06
C GLU A 149 -18.26 0.87 -11.63
N VAL A 150 -17.00 0.41 -11.49
CA VAL A 150 -16.38 0.24 -10.18
C VAL A 150 -16.24 1.58 -9.45
N VAL A 151 -15.82 2.64 -10.15
CA VAL A 151 -15.73 4.00 -9.59
C VAL A 151 -17.10 4.48 -9.12
N ARG A 152 -18.15 4.23 -9.88
CA ARG A 152 -19.55 4.55 -9.51
C ARG A 152 -19.97 3.79 -8.26
N GLN A 153 -19.73 2.48 -8.21
CA GLN A 153 -20.06 1.64 -7.06
C GLN A 153 -19.33 2.06 -5.79
N MET A 154 -18.08 2.49 -5.88
CA MET A 154 -17.36 3.03 -4.72
C MET A 154 -18.08 4.23 -4.11
N LYS A 155 -18.63 5.10 -4.95
CA LYS A 155 -19.43 6.24 -4.46
C LYS A 155 -20.76 5.78 -3.87
N ASP A 156 -21.49 4.94 -4.59
CA ASP A 156 -22.86 4.58 -4.24
C ASP A 156 -22.96 3.58 -3.06
N VAL A 157 -22.04 2.63 -2.99
CA VAL A 157 -22.04 1.56 -1.97
C VAL A 157 -21.17 1.89 -0.77
N LEU A 158 -19.95 2.39 -1.01
CA LEU A 158 -18.99 2.68 0.07
C LEU A 158 -19.14 4.08 0.64
N GLY A 159 -19.86 4.99 -0.05
CA GLY A 159 -19.92 6.41 0.30
C GLY A 159 -18.57 7.11 0.15
N ALA A 160 -17.65 6.54 -0.63
CA ALA A 160 -16.35 7.09 -0.88
C ALA A 160 -16.40 8.26 -1.87
N ASN A 161 -15.32 9.04 -1.92
CA ASN A 161 -15.11 10.08 -2.93
C ASN A 161 -13.99 9.66 -3.90
N PRO A 162 -14.27 8.76 -4.87
CA PRO A 162 -13.27 8.28 -5.81
C PRO A 162 -12.86 9.40 -6.77
N CYS A 163 -11.57 9.51 -7.02
CA CYS A 163 -10.97 10.47 -7.91
C CYS A 163 -10.09 9.75 -8.94
N PRO A 164 -10.57 9.41 -10.12
CA PRO A 164 -9.74 8.83 -11.18
C PRO A 164 -8.56 9.72 -11.51
N ILE A 165 -7.35 9.19 -11.33
CA ILE A 165 -6.08 9.81 -11.71
C ILE A 165 -5.44 9.10 -12.91
N VAL A 166 -5.93 7.90 -13.19
CA VAL A 166 -5.55 7.05 -14.31
C VAL A 166 -6.82 6.43 -14.88
N ILE A 167 -6.99 6.47 -16.18
CA ILE A 167 -8.11 5.85 -16.89
C ILE A 167 -7.61 4.80 -17.90
N PRO A 168 -8.41 3.75 -18.23
CA PRO A 168 -7.95 2.67 -19.09
C PRO A 168 -7.88 3.07 -20.57
N ILE A 169 -6.94 2.46 -21.30
CA ILE A 169 -6.89 2.43 -22.76
C ILE A 169 -7.39 1.06 -23.21
N GLY A 170 -8.66 1.01 -23.62
CA GLY A 170 -9.34 -0.24 -23.91
C GLY A 170 -9.80 -0.99 -22.67
N ALA A 171 -10.48 -2.09 -22.88
CA ALA A 171 -10.93 -3.02 -21.84
C ALA A 171 -10.94 -4.44 -22.43
N GLU A 172 -11.00 -5.45 -21.55
CA GLU A 172 -11.02 -6.85 -21.97
C GLU A 172 -9.77 -7.21 -22.82
N GLU A 173 -9.96 -7.86 -23.95
CA GLU A 173 -8.87 -8.22 -24.87
C GLU A 173 -8.16 -7.00 -25.48
N THR A 174 -8.83 -5.85 -25.50
CA THR A 174 -8.28 -4.60 -26.04
C THR A 174 -7.53 -3.77 -25.02
N PHE A 175 -7.49 -4.17 -23.73
CA PHE A 175 -6.78 -3.45 -22.70
C PHE A 175 -5.26 -3.52 -22.92
N LYS A 176 -4.66 -2.38 -23.26
CA LYS A 176 -3.23 -2.31 -23.58
C LYS A 176 -2.43 -1.32 -22.74
N GLY A 177 -3.10 -0.46 -22.00
CA GLY A 177 -2.44 0.54 -21.19
C GLY A 177 -3.41 1.46 -20.49
N VAL A 178 -2.89 2.60 -20.05
CA VAL A 178 -3.65 3.59 -19.30
C VAL A 178 -3.31 5.01 -19.76
N VAL A 179 -4.20 5.94 -19.51
CA VAL A 179 -3.92 7.37 -19.60
C VAL A 179 -3.68 7.89 -18.19
N ASP A 180 -2.52 8.47 -17.97
CA ASP A 180 -2.18 9.21 -16.76
C ASP A 180 -2.73 10.64 -16.88
N LEU A 181 -3.75 10.96 -16.08
CA LEU A 181 -4.42 12.26 -16.11
C LEU A 181 -3.61 13.38 -15.45
N ILE A 182 -2.62 13.03 -14.65
CA ILE A 182 -1.74 14.00 -13.99
C ILE A 182 -0.72 14.51 -15.00
N LYS A 183 -0.09 13.61 -15.74
CA LYS A 183 0.92 13.91 -16.76
C LYS A 183 0.31 14.20 -18.14
N MET A 184 -0.93 13.81 -18.38
CA MET A 184 -1.61 13.81 -19.68
C MET A 184 -0.80 13.05 -20.75
N LYS A 185 -0.44 11.82 -20.42
CA LYS A 185 0.29 10.89 -21.27
C LYS A 185 -0.36 9.51 -21.24
N ALA A 186 -0.24 8.79 -22.35
CA ALA A 186 -0.57 7.38 -22.41
C ALA A 186 0.63 6.56 -21.93
N ILE A 187 0.37 5.53 -21.12
CA ILE A 187 1.37 4.56 -20.68
C ILE A 187 0.99 3.21 -21.27
N LEU A 188 1.85 2.66 -22.12
CA LEU A 188 1.64 1.41 -22.83
C LEU A 188 2.69 0.37 -22.41
N TRP A 189 2.23 -0.82 -22.01
CA TRP A 189 3.12 -1.94 -21.64
C TRP A 189 3.34 -2.87 -22.84
N HIS A 190 4.58 -3.35 -22.96
CA HIS A 190 5.00 -4.26 -24.02
C HIS A 190 5.01 -5.70 -23.50
N ASP A 191 4.20 -6.56 -24.12
CA ASP A 191 4.00 -7.95 -23.67
C ASP A 191 5.28 -8.81 -23.78
N GLU A 192 6.19 -8.47 -24.71
CA GLU A 192 7.43 -9.20 -24.97
C GLU A 192 8.40 -9.22 -23.78
N THR A 193 8.31 -8.25 -22.88
CA THR A 193 9.22 -8.07 -21.72
C THR A 193 8.55 -8.42 -20.38
N MET A 194 7.44 -9.14 -20.39
CA MET A 194 6.62 -9.39 -19.19
C MET A 194 6.26 -8.10 -18.44
N GLY A 195 6.01 -7.02 -19.18
CA GLY A 195 5.65 -5.71 -18.64
C GLY A 195 6.79 -4.98 -17.94
N ALA A 196 8.04 -5.43 -18.04
CA ALA A 196 9.19 -4.71 -17.48
C ALA A 196 9.42 -3.38 -18.22
N ASP A 197 9.20 -3.38 -19.52
CA ASP A 197 9.31 -2.19 -20.36
C ASP A 197 7.94 -1.62 -20.69
N TYR A 198 7.82 -0.31 -20.55
CA TYR A 198 6.66 0.47 -20.95
C TYR A 198 7.11 1.77 -21.61
N SER A 199 6.25 2.35 -22.42
CA SER A 199 6.47 3.66 -23.05
C SER A 199 5.46 4.69 -22.60
N GLU A 200 5.92 5.93 -22.43
CA GLU A 200 5.05 7.09 -22.29
C GLU A 200 4.88 7.72 -23.68
N GLU A 201 3.63 7.83 -24.12
CA GLU A 201 3.28 8.30 -25.46
C GLU A 201 2.22 9.39 -25.39
N GLU A 202 1.93 10.00 -26.53
CA GLU A 202 0.79 10.91 -26.63
C GLU A 202 -0.52 10.14 -26.48
N ILE A 203 -1.52 10.81 -25.89
CA ILE A 203 -2.85 10.21 -25.70
C ILE A 203 -3.45 9.90 -27.09
N PRO A 204 -3.98 8.69 -27.32
CA PRO A 204 -4.68 8.35 -28.56
C PRO A 204 -5.77 9.37 -28.88
N ALA A 205 -5.85 9.79 -30.14
CA ALA A 205 -6.74 10.87 -30.57
C ALA A 205 -8.21 10.65 -30.17
N ASN A 206 -8.68 9.40 -30.15
CA ASN A 206 -10.03 9.04 -29.75
C ASN A 206 -10.27 9.08 -28.22
N LEU A 207 -9.24 9.29 -27.42
CA LEU A 207 -9.34 9.37 -25.95
C LEU A 207 -9.01 10.78 -25.41
N VAL A 208 -8.58 11.70 -26.23
CA VAL A 208 -8.18 13.04 -25.80
C VAL A 208 -9.32 13.78 -25.11
N ASP A 209 -10.53 13.76 -25.69
CA ASP A 209 -11.69 14.43 -25.11
C ASP A 209 -12.09 13.82 -23.76
N GLU A 210 -12.13 12.50 -23.69
CA GLU A 210 -12.40 11.77 -22.43
C GLU A 210 -11.34 12.05 -21.36
N ALA A 211 -10.06 12.05 -21.72
CA ALA A 211 -8.98 12.37 -20.82
C ALA A 211 -9.07 13.81 -20.29
N ASN A 212 -9.40 14.77 -21.13
CA ASN A 212 -9.61 16.16 -20.72
C ASN A 212 -10.78 16.30 -19.75
N GLU A 213 -11.92 15.64 -20.02
CA GLU A 213 -13.09 15.64 -19.15
C GLU A 213 -12.75 15.05 -17.76
N TRP A 214 -12.07 13.91 -17.71
CA TRP A 214 -11.68 13.30 -16.43
C TRP A 214 -10.60 14.11 -15.70
N ARG A 215 -9.68 14.74 -16.43
CA ARG A 215 -8.72 15.68 -15.83
C ARG A 215 -9.42 16.87 -15.20
N GLU A 216 -10.38 17.47 -15.85
CA GLU A 216 -11.16 18.61 -15.31
C GLU A 216 -11.88 18.19 -14.02
N LYS A 217 -12.57 17.03 -14.01
CA LYS A 217 -13.21 16.48 -12.81
C LYS A 217 -12.22 16.21 -11.67
N MET A 218 -11.01 15.75 -11.99
CA MET A 218 -9.95 15.56 -11.01
C MET A 218 -9.50 16.89 -10.42
N LEU A 219 -9.22 17.88 -11.26
CA LEU A 219 -8.78 19.22 -10.83
C LEU A 219 -9.83 19.91 -9.96
N GLU A 220 -11.10 19.83 -10.35
CA GLU A 220 -12.22 20.37 -9.55
C GLU A 220 -12.25 19.78 -8.14
N LYS A 221 -12.04 18.45 -8.00
CA LYS A 221 -12.05 17.79 -6.70
C LYS A 221 -10.88 18.17 -5.79
N VAL A 222 -9.73 18.54 -6.36
CA VAL A 222 -8.52 18.79 -5.58
C VAL A 222 -8.12 20.24 -5.48
N ALA A 223 -8.81 21.14 -6.20
CA ALA A 223 -8.48 22.57 -6.22
C ALA A 223 -8.47 23.21 -4.82
N GLU A 224 -9.37 22.80 -3.94
CA GLU A 224 -9.47 23.34 -2.57
C GLU A 224 -8.31 22.96 -1.64
N TYR A 225 -7.42 22.04 -2.07
CA TYR A 225 -6.29 21.56 -1.27
C TYR A 225 -4.96 22.23 -1.61
N ASP A 226 -4.96 23.17 -2.58
CA ASP A 226 -3.79 23.95 -2.98
C ASP A 226 -4.24 25.31 -3.50
N ASP A 227 -3.87 26.38 -2.81
CA ASP A 227 -4.33 27.73 -3.11
C ASP A 227 -3.87 28.21 -4.52
N GLU A 228 -2.64 27.86 -4.92
CA GLU A 228 -2.11 28.21 -6.24
C GLU A 228 -2.85 27.48 -7.36
N LEU A 229 -3.16 26.19 -7.14
CA LEU A 229 -3.95 25.41 -8.09
C LEU A 229 -5.38 25.95 -8.18
N MET A 230 -5.99 26.33 -7.06
CA MET A 230 -7.34 26.89 -7.03
C MET A 230 -7.43 28.19 -7.85
N GLU A 231 -6.50 29.12 -7.67
CA GLU A 231 -6.46 30.36 -8.46
C GLU A 231 -6.35 30.05 -9.95
N LYS A 232 -5.41 29.20 -10.34
CA LYS A 232 -5.22 28.83 -11.74
C LYS A 232 -6.39 28.05 -12.34
N PHE A 233 -7.06 27.23 -11.54
CA PHE A 233 -8.24 26.48 -12.00
C PHE A 233 -9.39 27.41 -12.45
N PHE A 234 -9.56 28.55 -11.78
CA PHE A 234 -10.57 29.54 -12.14
C PHE A 234 -10.12 30.53 -13.22
N ASP A 235 -8.84 30.90 -13.23
CA ASP A 235 -8.30 31.89 -14.15
C ASP A 235 -7.88 31.28 -15.48
N ASP A 236 -6.95 30.33 -15.45
CA ASP A 236 -6.42 29.62 -16.62
C ASP A 236 -5.92 28.22 -16.26
N PRO A 237 -6.76 27.20 -16.38
CA PRO A 237 -6.36 25.82 -16.06
C PRO A 237 -5.17 25.28 -16.86
N SER A 238 -4.84 25.88 -17.99
CA SER A 238 -3.69 25.46 -18.81
C SER A 238 -2.34 25.75 -18.15
N THR A 239 -2.31 26.63 -17.16
CA THR A 239 -1.11 27.00 -16.40
C THR A 239 -0.84 26.12 -15.19
N ILE A 240 -1.75 25.18 -14.86
CA ILE A 240 -1.60 24.26 -13.74
C ILE A 240 -0.46 23.28 -14.04
N THR A 241 0.51 23.23 -13.13
CA THR A 241 1.67 22.34 -13.24
C THR A 241 1.39 20.96 -12.65
N THR A 242 2.16 19.97 -13.06
CA THR A 242 2.10 18.62 -12.51
C THR A 242 2.38 18.60 -11.00
N GLU A 243 3.33 19.42 -10.54
CA GLU A 243 3.71 19.54 -9.14
C GLU A 243 2.55 20.07 -8.27
N GLU A 244 1.80 21.05 -8.76
CA GLU A 244 0.61 21.57 -8.06
C GLU A 244 -0.47 20.49 -7.93
N VAL A 245 -0.74 19.76 -9.00
CA VAL A 245 -1.69 18.65 -9.00
C VAL A 245 -1.24 17.56 -8.01
N MET A 246 0.04 17.21 -8.01
CA MET A 246 0.61 16.20 -7.11
C MET A 246 0.49 16.62 -5.63
N ARG A 247 0.77 17.89 -5.31
CA ARG A 247 0.61 18.41 -3.93
C ARG A 247 -0.85 18.35 -3.48
N ALA A 248 -1.78 18.81 -4.31
CA ALA A 248 -3.20 18.83 -4.01
C ALA A 248 -3.77 17.42 -3.83
N LEU A 249 -3.45 16.48 -4.73
CA LEU A 249 -3.84 15.07 -4.62
C LEU A 249 -3.31 14.42 -3.34
N ARG A 250 -2.03 14.66 -3.01
CA ARG A 250 -1.47 14.15 -1.78
C ARG A 250 -2.18 14.71 -0.55
N ALA A 251 -2.40 16.02 -0.49
CA ALA A 251 -3.08 16.66 0.63
C ALA A 251 -4.49 16.09 0.84
N ALA A 252 -5.27 15.96 -0.23
CA ALA A 252 -6.62 15.40 -0.20
C ALA A 252 -6.64 13.91 0.20
N THR A 253 -5.66 13.13 -0.27
CA THR A 253 -5.51 11.70 0.06
C THR A 253 -5.17 11.51 1.54
N LEU A 254 -4.23 12.29 2.07
CA LEU A 254 -3.82 12.22 3.48
C LEU A 254 -4.95 12.61 4.45
N LYS A 255 -5.83 13.52 4.03
CA LYS A 255 -7.05 13.88 4.78
C LYS A 255 -8.16 12.84 4.67
N MET A 256 -8.01 11.85 3.76
CA MET A 256 -9.03 10.85 3.42
C MET A 256 -10.30 11.45 2.77
N ASP A 257 -10.21 12.64 2.23
CA ASP A 257 -11.33 13.32 1.58
C ASP A 257 -11.56 12.81 0.15
N ILE A 258 -10.51 12.27 -0.48
CA ILE A 258 -10.58 11.60 -1.78
C ILE A 258 -9.87 10.24 -1.75
N VAL A 259 -10.22 9.40 -2.71
CA VAL A 259 -9.53 8.15 -3.00
C VAL A 259 -9.02 8.20 -4.44
N PRO A 260 -7.71 8.38 -4.67
CA PRO A 260 -7.15 8.32 -6.02
C PRO A 260 -7.44 6.95 -6.63
N MET A 261 -8.00 6.92 -7.84
CA MET A 261 -8.39 5.69 -8.53
C MET A 261 -7.50 5.42 -9.72
N MET A 262 -7.04 4.18 -9.80
CA MET A 262 -6.19 3.66 -10.86
C MET A 262 -6.75 2.34 -11.39
N CYS A 263 -6.24 1.89 -12.53
CA CYS A 263 -6.61 0.60 -13.09
C CYS A 263 -5.40 -0.12 -13.71
N GLY A 264 -5.56 -1.42 -13.92
CA GLY A 264 -4.56 -2.25 -14.54
C GLY A 264 -4.97 -3.72 -14.65
N SER A 265 -4.02 -4.53 -15.05
CA SER A 265 -4.11 -5.99 -15.00
C SER A 265 -2.80 -6.54 -14.45
N SER A 266 -2.79 -6.91 -13.19
CA SER A 266 -1.61 -7.50 -12.55
C SER A 266 -1.22 -8.82 -13.23
N PHE A 267 -2.19 -9.62 -13.65
CA PHE A 267 -1.95 -10.87 -14.38
C PHE A 267 -1.25 -10.63 -15.73
N LYS A 268 -1.67 -9.61 -16.47
CA LYS A 268 -1.06 -9.20 -17.74
C LYS A 268 0.13 -8.25 -17.58
N ASN A 269 0.59 -8.03 -16.35
CA ASN A 269 1.75 -7.19 -16.05
C ASN A 269 1.61 -5.72 -16.49
N LYS A 270 0.40 -5.15 -16.40
CA LYS A 270 0.07 -3.79 -16.84
C LYS A 270 -0.45 -2.96 -15.68
N GLY A 271 0.17 -1.81 -15.40
CA GLY A 271 -0.29 -0.83 -14.42
C GLY A 271 0.36 -0.89 -13.04
N VAL A 272 1.14 -1.90 -12.71
CA VAL A 272 1.71 -2.08 -11.36
C VAL A 272 2.84 -1.08 -11.07
N GLN A 273 3.68 -0.75 -12.05
CA GLN A 273 4.73 0.26 -11.87
C GLN A 273 4.12 1.65 -11.61
N THR A 274 3.08 2.02 -12.36
CA THR A 274 2.35 3.26 -12.13
C THR A 274 1.70 3.28 -10.74
N LEU A 275 1.18 2.14 -10.29
CA LEU A 275 0.66 2.00 -8.92
C LEU A 275 1.76 2.25 -7.89
N LEU A 276 2.96 1.68 -8.06
CA LEU A 276 4.09 1.88 -7.16
C LEU A 276 4.54 3.35 -7.10
N ASP A 277 4.57 4.03 -8.24
CA ASP A 277 4.89 5.45 -8.31
C ASP A 277 3.92 6.27 -7.47
N TYR A 278 2.63 6.04 -7.60
CA TYR A 278 1.62 6.79 -6.87
C TYR A 278 1.42 6.34 -5.43
N VAL A 279 1.77 5.11 -5.08
CA VAL A 279 1.95 4.70 -3.67
C VAL A 279 3.03 5.55 -3.01
N CYS A 280 4.17 5.72 -3.67
CA CYS A 280 5.25 6.59 -3.16
C CYS A 280 4.83 8.05 -3.06
N ALA A 281 4.07 8.54 -4.06
CA ALA A 281 3.64 9.93 -4.13
C ALA A 281 2.56 10.31 -3.13
N PHE A 282 1.52 9.48 -2.97
CA PHE A 282 0.28 9.88 -2.28
C PHE A 282 0.06 9.23 -0.93
N LEU A 283 0.54 8.01 -0.69
CA LEU A 283 0.33 7.37 0.60
C LEU A 283 1.24 7.94 1.68
N PRO A 284 0.79 7.92 2.96
CA PRO A 284 1.54 8.53 4.06
C PRO A 284 2.91 7.90 4.29
N SER A 285 3.84 8.74 4.71
CA SER A 285 5.03 8.33 5.46
C SER A 285 4.71 8.24 6.95
N PRO A 286 5.57 7.62 7.78
CA PRO A 286 5.38 7.66 9.24
C PRO A 286 5.32 9.07 9.83
N LEU A 287 5.87 10.08 9.15
CA LEU A 287 5.81 11.50 9.59
C LEU A 287 4.46 12.17 9.29
N ASP A 288 3.69 11.64 8.36
CA ASP A 288 2.36 12.16 8.02
C ASP A 288 1.27 11.63 8.97
N THR A 289 1.59 10.60 9.76
CA THR A 289 0.66 10.02 10.72
C THR A 289 0.74 10.74 12.07
N PRO A 290 -0.38 10.81 12.82
CA PRO A 290 -0.36 11.39 14.16
C PRO A 290 0.64 10.68 15.08
N ALA A 291 1.18 11.44 16.05
CA ALA A 291 1.99 10.83 17.12
C ALA A 291 1.18 9.75 17.84
N ILE A 292 1.82 8.63 18.15
CA ILE A 292 1.14 7.55 18.88
C ILE A 292 0.87 7.98 20.32
N ILE A 293 -0.37 7.80 20.77
CA ILE A 293 -0.81 8.07 22.13
C ILE A 293 -0.81 6.76 22.91
N GLY A 294 -0.31 6.80 24.14
CA GLY A 294 -0.28 5.68 25.06
C GLY A 294 -0.27 6.15 26.50
N THR A 295 -0.17 5.17 27.43
CA THR A 295 -0.07 5.45 28.86
C THR A 295 1.31 5.11 29.34
N ASP A 296 1.97 6.00 30.09
CA ASP A 296 3.24 5.70 30.75
C ASP A 296 3.01 4.65 31.85
N PRO A 297 3.64 3.49 31.78
CA PRO A 297 3.40 2.40 32.74
C PRO A 297 3.88 2.74 34.16
N ALA A 298 4.74 3.73 34.33
CA ALA A 298 5.26 4.12 35.64
C ALA A 298 4.35 5.12 36.34
N THR A 299 3.73 6.05 35.61
CA THR A 299 2.91 7.15 36.18
C THR A 299 1.43 6.93 35.96
N GLY A 300 1.01 6.12 34.97
CA GLY A 300 -0.39 5.98 34.54
C GLY A 300 -0.92 7.17 33.74
N GLU A 301 -0.08 8.14 33.42
CA GLU A 301 -0.46 9.34 32.68
C GLU A 301 -0.42 9.11 31.16
N GLU A 302 -1.28 9.80 30.45
CA GLU A 302 -1.25 9.81 28.99
C GLU A 302 0.03 10.47 28.47
N THR A 303 0.62 9.87 27.49
CA THR A 303 1.85 10.34 26.85
C THR A 303 1.79 10.12 25.35
N SER A 304 2.49 10.96 24.59
CA SER A 304 2.62 10.80 23.14
C SER A 304 4.08 10.56 22.74
N ARG A 305 4.27 9.91 21.59
CA ARG A 305 5.60 9.67 21.01
C ARG A 305 5.59 10.03 19.54
N ARG A 306 6.59 10.81 19.13
CA ARG A 306 6.83 11.15 17.73
C ARG A 306 7.60 10.02 17.03
N PRO A 307 7.46 9.86 15.72
CA PRO A 307 8.27 8.92 14.96
C PRO A 307 9.70 9.44 14.77
N ALA A 308 10.52 9.35 15.82
CA ALA A 308 11.91 9.82 15.84
C ALA A 308 12.79 8.80 16.60
N GLU A 309 14.03 8.61 16.13
CA GLU A 309 14.95 7.63 16.73
C GLU A 309 15.49 8.03 18.12
N ASP A 310 15.51 9.33 18.41
CA ASP A 310 15.95 9.91 19.67
C ASP A 310 14.87 9.94 20.77
N GLU A 311 13.64 9.54 20.43
CA GLU A 311 12.55 9.40 21.38
C GLU A 311 12.70 8.10 22.21
N LYS A 312 11.96 8.03 23.33
CA LYS A 312 11.80 6.77 24.06
C LYS A 312 11.14 5.73 23.17
N THR A 313 11.66 4.50 23.23
CA THR A 313 11.16 3.41 22.38
C THR A 313 9.71 3.06 22.71
N SER A 314 8.87 3.03 21.67
CA SER A 314 7.55 2.43 21.71
C SER A 314 7.35 1.57 20.45
N ALA A 315 6.83 0.38 20.64
CA ALA A 315 6.57 -0.58 19.59
C ALA A 315 5.28 -1.36 19.88
N LEU A 316 4.63 -1.82 18.82
CA LEU A 316 3.45 -2.67 18.89
C LEU A 316 3.72 -4.01 18.22
N ALA A 317 3.66 -5.09 18.99
CA ALA A 317 3.62 -6.45 18.45
C ALA A 317 2.21 -6.72 17.90
N PHE A 318 2.14 -7.12 16.63
CA PHE A 318 0.85 -7.33 15.96
C PHE A 318 0.64 -8.76 15.45
N LYS A 319 1.72 -9.54 15.34
CA LYS A 319 1.65 -10.93 14.88
C LYS A 319 2.72 -11.78 15.52
N ILE A 320 2.37 -13.04 15.78
CA ILE A 320 3.31 -14.09 16.22
C ILE A 320 3.22 -15.23 15.21
N ALA A 321 4.38 -15.68 14.75
CA ALA A 321 4.51 -16.86 13.89
C ALA A 321 5.47 -17.87 14.51
N THR A 322 5.32 -19.13 14.17
CA THR A 322 6.27 -20.19 14.53
C THR A 322 7.13 -20.49 13.33
N ASP A 323 8.43 -20.38 13.51
CA ASP A 323 9.43 -20.68 12.49
C ASP A 323 10.20 -21.95 12.89
N PRO A 324 10.44 -22.90 11.95
CA PRO A 324 11.11 -24.17 12.25
C PRO A 324 12.54 -24.00 12.78
N TYR A 325 13.22 -22.91 12.41
CA TYR A 325 14.64 -22.70 12.71
C TYR A 325 14.90 -21.78 13.90
N VAL A 326 14.07 -20.74 14.06
CA VAL A 326 14.26 -19.73 15.11
C VAL A 326 13.21 -19.80 16.22
N GLY A 327 12.20 -20.65 16.05
CA GLY A 327 11.10 -20.79 16.99
C GLY A 327 10.06 -19.67 16.88
N ARG A 328 9.70 -19.07 18.02
CA ARG A 328 8.68 -18.01 18.07
C ARG A 328 9.24 -16.72 17.50
N LEU A 329 8.63 -16.23 16.42
CA LEU A 329 8.95 -14.99 15.72
C LEU A 329 7.83 -13.99 15.96
N THR A 330 8.17 -12.85 16.55
CA THR A 330 7.21 -11.78 16.85
C THR A 330 7.41 -10.62 15.89
N PHE A 331 6.38 -10.30 15.11
CA PHE A 331 6.35 -9.14 14.21
C PHE A 331 5.89 -7.91 14.97
N PHE A 332 6.58 -6.80 14.79
CA PHE A 332 6.27 -5.56 15.47
C PHE A 332 6.59 -4.34 14.59
N ARG A 333 5.87 -3.26 14.86
CA ARG A 333 6.16 -1.93 14.33
C ARG A 333 6.77 -1.08 15.43
N VAL A 334 7.87 -0.39 15.12
CA VAL A 334 8.46 0.62 15.99
C VAL A 334 7.84 1.98 15.65
N TYR A 335 7.20 2.62 16.61
CA TYR A 335 6.59 3.95 16.43
C TYR A 335 7.54 5.08 16.83
N SER A 336 8.38 4.86 17.84
CA SER A 336 9.36 5.83 18.31
C SER A 336 10.58 5.12 18.86
N GLY A 337 11.72 5.82 18.89
CA GLY A 337 12.98 5.27 19.33
C GLY A 337 13.50 4.17 18.41
N LYS A 338 14.14 3.19 18.98
CA LYS A 338 14.71 2.05 18.25
C LYS A 338 14.74 0.80 19.14
N VAL A 339 14.67 -0.35 18.49
CA VAL A 339 14.88 -1.67 19.12
C VAL A 339 16.20 -2.21 18.59
N GLU A 340 17.09 -2.60 19.50
CA GLU A 340 18.44 -3.11 19.19
C GLU A 340 18.56 -4.58 19.55
N ALA A 341 19.23 -5.36 18.70
CA ALA A 341 19.54 -6.75 19.00
C ALA A 341 20.42 -6.86 20.27
N GLY A 342 20.12 -7.81 21.13
CA GLY A 342 20.82 -7.98 22.41
C GLY A 342 20.35 -7.05 23.53
N SER A 343 19.49 -6.07 23.26
CA SER A 343 18.93 -5.13 24.24
C SER A 343 17.76 -5.73 25.03
N TYR A 344 17.21 -4.93 25.93
CA TYR A 344 16.00 -5.26 26.69
C TYR A 344 14.90 -4.27 26.36
N ILE A 345 13.67 -4.77 26.26
CA ILE A 345 12.46 -3.98 26.18
C ILE A 345 11.56 -4.25 27.37
N TYR A 346 10.66 -3.33 27.68
CA TYR A 346 9.63 -3.49 28.69
C TYR A 346 8.31 -3.90 28.02
N ASN A 347 7.82 -5.10 28.38
CA ASN A 347 6.50 -5.55 27.93
C ASN A 347 5.44 -4.95 28.87
N THR A 348 4.69 -3.96 28.38
CA THR A 348 3.70 -3.24 29.15
C THR A 348 2.51 -4.10 29.58
N ARG A 349 2.24 -5.20 28.86
CA ARG A 349 1.17 -6.13 29.19
C ARG A 349 1.53 -7.04 30.37
N SER A 350 2.73 -7.62 30.34
CA SER A 350 3.16 -8.52 31.41
C SER A 350 3.88 -7.83 32.57
N GLY A 351 4.28 -6.56 32.40
CA GLY A 351 5.05 -5.81 33.39
C GLY A 351 6.49 -6.29 33.53
N LYS A 352 7.02 -7.01 32.57
CA LYS A 352 8.35 -7.62 32.63
C LYS A 352 9.31 -7.05 31.58
N LYS A 353 10.61 -7.10 31.91
CA LYS A 353 11.67 -6.87 30.93
C LYS A 353 11.93 -8.14 30.15
N GLU A 354 11.96 -8.02 28.83
CA GLU A 354 12.25 -9.11 27.91
C GLU A 354 13.50 -8.80 27.08
N ARG A 355 14.30 -9.84 26.82
CA ARG A 355 15.51 -9.69 26.02
C ARG A 355 15.20 -9.87 24.55
N VAL A 356 15.60 -8.90 23.73
CA VAL A 356 15.59 -9.00 22.27
C VAL A 356 16.82 -9.76 21.82
N SER A 357 16.68 -11.04 21.47
CA SER A 357 17.85 -11.86 21.10
C SER A 357 18.38 -11.55 19.72
N ARG A 358 17.50 -11.57 18.71
CA ARG A 358 17.82 -11.27 17.31
C ARG A 358 16.69 -10.47 16.67
N LEU A 359 17.04 -9.67 15.68
CA LEU A 359 16.12 -8.88 14.87
C LEU A 359 16.27 -9.24 13.40
N PHE A 360 15.18 -9.17 12.68
CA PHE A 360 15.12 -9.50 11.26
C PHE A 360 14.29 -8.47 10.48
N GLN A 361 14.82 -8.11 9.32
CA GLN A 361 14.01 -7.54 8.24
C GLN A 361 13.46 -8.71 7.42
N MET A 362 12.16 -8.76 7.27
CA MET A 362 11.52 -9.90 6.61
C MET A 362 11.35 -9.68 5.12
N HIS A 363 11.55 -10.74 4.34
CA HIS A 363 11.20 -10.83 2.94
C HIS A 363 10.36 -12.09 2.76
N SER A 364 9.05 -11.97 3.03
CA SER A 364 8.14 -13.10 3.16
C SER A 364 8.60 -14.08 4.25
N ASN A 365 9.07 -15.28 3.90
CA ASN A 365 9.62 -16.28 4.83
C ASN A 365 11.15 -16.18 5.06
N LYS A 366 11.85 -15.34 4.28
CA LYS A 366 13.30 -15.16 4.44
C LYS A 366 13.58 -14.12 5.52
N GLN A 367 14.49 -14.46 6.41
CA GLN A 367 14.90 -13.64 7.54
C GLN A 367 16.27 -13.02 7.26
N ASN A 368 16.34 -11.71 7.10
CA ASN A 368 17.59 -10.99 6.98
C ASN A 368 17.95 -10.39 8.34
N PRO A 369 19.02 -10.86 9.01
CA PRO A 369 19.43 -10.35 10.30
C PRO A 369 19.77 -8.85 10.21
N VAL A 370 19.29 -8.09 11.19
CA VAL A 370 19.61 -6.68 11.38
C VAL A 370 19.95 -6.39 12.83
N GLU A 371 20.77 -5.36 13.07
CA GLU A 371 21.14 -4.96 14.42
C GLU A 371 20.11 -4.03 15.07
N VAL A 372 19.38 -3.28 14.25
CA VAL A 372 18.46 -2.24 14.72
C VAL A 372 17.21 -2.20 13.84
N ILE A 373 16.05 -2.03 14.48
CA ILE A 373 14.80 -1.61 13.85
C ILE A 373 14.41 -0.27 14.48
N ALA A 374 14.33 0.78 13.67
CA ALA A 374 14.13 2.15 14.14
C ALA A 374 12.68 2.61 13.96
N ALA A 375 12.36 3.77 14.52
CA ALA A 375 11.07 4.42 14.40
C ALA A 375 10.56 4.47 12.96
N GLY A 376 9.28 4.19 12.75
CA GLY A 376 8.63 4.13 11.45
C GLY A 376 8.81 2.83 10.69
N ASP A 377 9.56 1.86 11.23
CA ASP A 377 9.85 0.60 10.54
C ASP A 377 9.09 -0.60 11.13
N ILE A 378 8.98 -1.63 10.32
CA ILE A 378 8.37 -2.91 10.67
C ILE A 378 9.44 -4.00 10.57
N GLY A 379 9.50 -4.86 11.57
CA GLY A 379 10.42 -5.97 11.58
C GLY A 379 9.92 -7.12 12.43
N ALA A 380 10.78 -8.10 12.62
CA ALA A 380 10.51 -9.26 13.47
C ALA A 380 11.64 -9.51 14.43
N GLY A 381 11.33 -10.11 15.58
CA GLY A 381 12.31 -10.40 16.61
C GLY A 381 12.05 -11.72 17.29
N VAL A 382 13.14 -12.25 17.88
CA VAL A 382 13.17 -13.49 18.67
C VAL A 382 13.65 -13.16 20.08
N GLY A 383 13.10 -13.84 21.07
CA GLY A 383 13.46 -13.69 22.48
C GLY A 383 12.31 -13.23 23.37
N PHE A 384 11.21 -12.78 22.77
CA PHE A 384 10.00 -12.41 23.52
C PHE A 384 9.32 -13.68 24.06
N LYS A 385 9.05 -13.71 25.37
CA LYS A 385 8.52 -14.88 26.06
C LYS A 385 7.04 -14.81 26.35
N ASP A 386 6.53 -13.62 26.65
CA ASP A 386 5.14 -13.36 27.09
C ASP A 386 4.26 -12.73 26.00
#